data_1099894c89ee12ce516ece223c7f5411
#
_entry.id   1099894c89ee12ce516ece223c7f5411
#
_cell.length_a   1.000
_cell.length_b   1.000
_cell.length_c   1.000
_cell.angle_alpha   90.00
_cell.angle_beta   90.00
_cell.angle_gamma   90.00
#
_symmetry.space_group_name_H-M   'P 1'
#
loop_
_entity.id
_entity.type
_entity.pdbx_description
1 polymer ?
#
loop_
_entity_poly.entity_id
_entity_poly.type
_entity_poly.pdbx_seq_one_letter_code
_entity_poly.pdbx_strand_id
1 'polypeptide(L)'
;MALRAAGFTLLELMIVIAIIIILAGLAAARYDRSVQRAKEAALKSDLKTMRQAIEQYTLDKQSPPQSLEDLVSGQFKYLREIPVDPITQKKDWQAVFEDVVLSPEQTTPGITDVRSASTMISPFENTPYNSW
;
A
#
# COMPACT_ATOMS: atom_id res chain seq x y z
N MET A 1 3.82 58.96 23.74
CA MET A 1 3.84 57.80 24.62
C MET A 1 4.72 56.75 23.97
N ALA A 2 5.94 56.55 24.45
CA ALA A 2 6.87 55.60 23.87
C ALA A 2 6.45 54.18 24.32
N LEU A 3 6.05 53.32 23.44
CA LEU A 3 5.87 51.90 23.68
C LEU A 3 7.23 51.30 24.01
N ARG A 4 7.43 50.89 25.25
CA ARG A 4 8.62 50.11 25.64
C ARG A 4 8.57 48.79 24.88
N ALA A 5 9.45 48.63 23.90
CA ALA A 5 9.71 47.34 23.27
C ALA A 5 10.33 46.42 24.35
N ALA A 6 9.54 45.55 24.95
CA ALA A 6 10.03 44.49 25.80
C ALA A 6 10.74 43.44 24.92
N GLY A 7 12.06 43.42 24.96
CA GLY A 7 12.84 42.39 24.27
C GLY A 7 12.80 41.07 25.06
N PHE A 8 12.85 39.93 24.33
CA PHE A 8 13.00 38.60 24.93
C PHE A 8 14.35 38.45 25.67
N THR A 9 14.34 37.76 26.78
CA THR A 9 15.58 37.37 27.44
C THR A 9 16.22 36.17 26.77
N LEU A 10 17.54 36.04 26.82
CA LEU A 10 18.27 34.89 26.30
C LEU A 10 17.78 33.57 26.92
N LEU A 11 17.49 33.58 28.21
CA LEU A 11 16.95 32.43 28.95
C LEU A 11 15.60 32.01 28.41
N GLU A 12 14.69 32.94 28.14
CA GLU A 12 13.37 32.69 27.59
C GLU A 12 13.46 32.03 26.21
N LEU A 13 14.37 32.48 25.34
CA LEU A 13 14.61 31.87 24.07
C LEU A 13 15.15 30.44 24.21
N MET A 14 16.10 30.21 25.15
CA MET A 14 16.64 28.86 25.38
C MET A 14 15.57 27.87 25.85
N ILE A 15 14.67 28.30 26.73
CA ILE A 15 13.53 27.45 27.16
C ILE A 15 12.61 27.14 26.03
N VAL A 16 12.27 28.10 25.18
CA VAL A 16 11.38 27.91 24.05
C VAL A 16 11.95 26.91 23.03
N ILE A 17 13.22 27.06 22.66
CA ILE A 17 13.86 26.12 21.73
C ILE A 17 13.98 24.72 22.35
N ALA A 18 14.26 24.60 23.66
CA ALA A 18 14.30 23.31 24.32
C ALA A 18 12.95 22.59 24.27
N ILE A 19 11.85 23.28 24.51
CA ILE A 19 10.49 22.73 24.42
C ILE A 19 10.17 22.32 22.99
N ILE A 20 10.51 23.14 22.00
CA ILE A 20 10.28 22.82 20.58
C ILE A 20 11.02 21.55 20.17
N ILE A 21 12.28 21.39 20.57
CA ILE A 21 13.07 20.19 20.24
C ILE A 21 12.46 18.94 20.86
N ILE A 22 12.01 19.00 22.11
CA ILE A 22 11.37 17.87 22.79
C ILE A 22 10.07 17.49 22.08
N LEU A 23 9.20 18.46 21.78
CA LEU A 23 7.94 18.22 21.09
C LEU A 23 8.15 17.69 19.67
N ALA A 24 9.10 18.25 18.93
CA ALA A 24 9.46 17.80 17.60
C ALA A 24 9.96 16.34 17.60
N GLY A 25 10.79 15.97 18.57
CA GLY A 25 11.27 14.58 18.72
C GLY A 25 10.15 13.57 18.98
N LEU A 26 9.19 13.92 19.83
CA LEU A 26 8.02 13.08 20.10
C LEU A 26 7.09 12.98 18.88
N ALA A 27 6.92 14.06 18.13
CA ALA A 27 6.08 14.10 16.94
C ALA A 27 6.66 13.24 15.80
N ALA A 28 7.97 13.27 15.60
CA ALA A 28 8.63 12.50 14.54
C ALA A 28 8.38 10.99 14.68
N ALA A 29 8.54 10.43 15.87
CA ALA A 29 8.34 9.00 16.11
C ALA A 29 6.89 8.53 15.85
N ARG A 30 5.91 9.40 16.10
CA ARG A 30 4.49 9.10 15.82
C ARG A 30 4.16 9.23 14.34
N TYR A 31 4.82 10.14 13.65
CA TYR A 31 4.62 10.37 12.23
C TYR A 31 5.00 9.13 11.41
N ASP A 32 6.17 8.54 11.64
CA ASP A 32 6.62 7.34 10.94
C ASP A 32 5.66 6.16 11.10
N ARG A 33 5.13 5.96 12.31
CA ARG A 33 4.11 4.93 12.57
C ARG A 33 2.81 5.18 11.81
N SER A 34 2.36 6.43 11.73
CA SER A 34 1.16 6.81 11.00
C SER A 34 1.32 6.60 9.50
N VAL A 35 2.47 6.96 8.95
CA VAL A 35 2.81 6.72 7.53
C VAL A 35 2.83 5.23 7.23
N GLN A 36 3.43 4.42 8.10
CA GLN A 36 3.48 2.98 7.90
C GLN A 36 2.07 2.36 7.93
N ARG A 37 1.22 2.76 8.86
CA ARG A 37 -0.19 2.32 8.87
C ARG A 37 -0.94 2.70 7.60
N ALA A 38 -0.72 3.90 7.10
CA ALA A 38 -1.35 4.35 5.86
C ALA A 38 -0.90 3.51 4.65
N LYS A 39 0.39 3.17 4.57
CA LYS A 39 0.92 2.28 3.54
C LYS A 39 0.32 0.88 3.62
N GLU A 40 0.19 0.31 4.81
CA GLU A 40 -0.43 -1.00 5.00
C GLU A 40 -1.92 -1.01 4.63
N ALA A 41 -2.65 0.05 5.00
CA ALA A 41 -4.04 0.20 4.62
C ALA A 41 -4.20 0.33 3.10
N ALA A 42 -3.33 1.10 2.44
CA ALA A 42 -3.29 1.22 1.00
C ALA A 42 -2.98 -0.14 0.34
N LEU A 43 -1.97 -0.87 0.82
CA LEU A 43 -1.64 -2.20 0.32
C LEU A 43 -2.84 -3.16 0.38
N LYS A 44 -3.55 -3.21 1.50
CA LYS A 44 -4.75 -4.05 1.66
C LYS A 44 -5.86 -3.65 0.70
N SER A 45 -6.05 -2.34 0.49
CA SER A 45 -7.04 -1.82 -0.46
C SER A 45 -6.69 -2.21 -1.90
N ASP A 46 -5.42 -2.07 -2.27
CA ASP A 46 -4.94 -2.41 -3.61
C ASP A 46 -5.05 -3.92 -3.89
N LEU A 47 -4.64 -4.76 -2.94
CA LEU A 47 -4.81 -6.22 -3.02
C LEU A 47 -6.28 -6.61 -3.19
N LYS A 48 -7.17 -6.02 -2.39
CA LYS A 48 -8.61 -6.26 -2.50
C LYS A 48 -9.15 -5.88 -3.87
N THR A 49 -8.77 -4.71 -4.37
CA THR A 49 -9.22 -4.23 -5.69
C THR A 49 -8.72 -5.13 -6.81
N MET A 50 -7.47 -5.55 -6.76
CA MET A 50 -6.90 -6.47 -7.77
C MET A 50 -7.55 -7.86 -7.72
N ARG A 51 -7.80 -8.40 -6.54
CA ARG A 51 -8.50 -9.68 -6.35
C ARG A 51 -9.93 -9.63 -6.88
N GLN A 52 -10.64 -8.55 -6.63
CA GLN A 52 -11.98 -8.34 -7.20
C GLN A 52 -11.95 -8.25 -8.73
N ALA A 53 -10.95 -7.59 -9.30
CA ALA A 53 -10.79 -7.51 -10.75
C ALA A 53 -10.49 -8.89 -11.37
N ILE A 54 -9.65 -9.71 -10.73
CA ILE A 54 -9.37 -11.10 -11.15
C ILE A 54 -10.66 -11.94 -11.12
N GLU A 55 -11.43 -11.83 -10.05
CA GLU A 55 -12.70 -12.53 -9.89
C GLU A 55 -13.71 -12.14 -10.99
N GLN A 56 -13.90 -10.84 -11.22
CA GLN A 56 -14.79 -10.35 -12.25
C GLN A 56 -14.35 -10.80 -13.64
N TYR A 57 -13.07 -10.72 -13.96
CA TYR A 57 -12.52 -11.21 -15.22
C TYR A 57 -12.83 -12.71 -15.40
N THR A 58 -12.59 -13.49 -14.35
CA THR A 58 -12.81 -14.94 -14.38
C THR A 58 -14.28 -15.30 -14.58
N LEU A 59 -15.20 -14.57 -13.96
CA LEU A 59 -16.64 -14.76 -14.14
C LEU A 59 -17.09 -14.42 -15.56
N ASP A 60 -16.62 -13.31 -16.12
CA ASP A 60 -17.01 -12.84 -17.44
C ASP A 60 -16.41 -13.67 -18.57
N LYS A 61 -15.15 -14.07 -18.43
CA LYS A 61 -14.41 -14.83 -19.46
C LYS A 61 -14.49 -16.33 -19.30
N GLN A 62 -15.03 -16.82 -18.17
CA GLN A 62 -15.06 -18.25 -17.81
C GLN A 62 -13.65 -18.88 -17.80
N SER A 63 -12.63 -18.06 -17.63
CA SER A 63 -11.23 -18.45 -17.53
C SER A 63 -10.44 -17.40 -16.76
N PRO A 64 -9.50 -17.80 -15.90
CA PRO A 64 -8.66 -16.86 -15.17
C PRO A 64 -7.72 -16.09 -16.10
N PRO A 65 -7.32 -14.85 -15.75
CA PRO A 65 -6.36 -14.08 -16.55
C PRO A 65 -4.99 -14.77 -16.54
N GLN A 66 -4.27 -14.64 -17.66
CA GLN A 66 -2.91 -15.18 -17.80
C GLN A 66 -1.83 -14.20 -17.34
N SER A 67 -2.17 -12.92 -17.34
CA SER A 67 -1.30 -11.85 -16.86
C SER A 67 -2.12 -10.77 -16.16
N LEU A 68 -1.48 -9.96 -15.33
CA LEU A 68 -2.14 -8.80 -14.70
C LEU A 68 -2.51 -7.73 -15.73
N GLU A 69 -1.81 -7.67 -16.84
CA GLU A 69 -2.08 -6.79 -17.97
C GLU A 69 -3.44 -7.08 -18.62
N ASP A 70 -3.93 -8.32 -18.55
CA ASP A 70 -5.25 -8.70 -19.07
C ASP A 70 -6.38 -7.96 -18.36
N LEU A 71 -6.17 -7.57 -17.11
CA LEU A 71 -7.15 -6.82 -16.33
C LEU A 71 -7.28 -5.36 -16.74
N VAL A 72 -6.23 -4.78 -17.32
CA VAL A 72 -6.18 -3.36 -17.75
C VAL A 72 -6.29 -3.18 -19.25
N SER A 73 -6.16 -4.26 -20.02
CA SER A 73 -6.24 -4.29 -21.48
C SER A 73 -7.61 -4.80 -21.94
N GLY A 74 -7.94 -4.56 -23.22
CA GLY A 74 -9.17 -5.06 -23.83
C GLY A 74 -10.31 -4.05 -23.86
N GLN A 75 -11.46 -4.52 -24.36
CA GLN A 75 -12.66 -3.69 -24.54
C GLN A 75 -13.32 -3.33 -23.22
N PHE A 76 -13.29 -4.24 -22.26
CA PHE A 76 -13.75 -4.03 -20.89
C PHE A 76 -12.55 -4.07 -19.96
N LYS A 77 -12.30 -2.96 -19.27
CA LYS A 77 -11.24 -2.85 -18.27
C LYS A 77 -11.79 -3.20 -16.91
N TYR A 78 -11.29 -4.26 -16.33
CA TYR A 78 -11.64 -4.70 -14.96
C TYR A 78 -10.87 -3.89 -13.91
N LEU A 79 -9.70 -3.38 -14.31
CA LEU A 79 -8.87 -2.53 -13.49
C LEU A 79 -8.46 -1.31 -14.33
N ARG A 80 -8.49 -0.12 -13.74
CA ARG A 80 -8.12 1.12 -14.45
C ARG A 80 -6.65 1.13 -14.82
N GLU A 81 -5.82 0.74 -13.87
CA GLU A 81 -4.38 0.55 -14.01
C GLU A 81 -3.90 -0.41 -12.93
N ILE A 82 -2.75 -1.04 -13.15
CA ILE A 82 -2.08 -1.83 -12.10
C ILE A 82 -1.50 -0.86 -11.08
N PRO A 83 -1.93 -0.94 -9.80
CA PRO A 83 -1.44 -0.03 -8.77
C PRO A 83 0.04 -0.24 -8.47
N VAL A 84 0.67 0.76 -7.90
CA VAL A 84 2.03 0.67 -7.37
C VAL A 84 1.94 0.14 -5.94
N ASP A 85 2.69 -0.92 -5.63
CA ASP A 85 2.79 -1.44 -4.27
C ASP A 85 3.34 -0.34 -3.34
N PRO A 86 2.61 0.08 -2.30
CA PRO A 86 3.04 1.17 -1.42
C PRO A 86 4.25 0.80 -0.55
N ILE A 87 4.60 -0.48 -0.43
CA ILE A 87 5.75 -0.96 0.34
C ILE A 87 7.00 -1.00 -0.53
N THR A 88 6.94 -1.62 -1.72
CA THR A 88 8.10 -1.75 -2.62
C THR A 88 8.29 -0.53 -3.52
N GLN A 89 7.27 0.33 -3.64
CA GLN A 89 7.23 1.49 -4.55
C GLN A 89 7.35 1.09 -6.04
N LYS A 90 6.98 -0.14 -6.37
CA LYS A 90 7.05 -0.71 -7.72
C LYS A 90 5.76 -1.46 -8.06
N LYS A 91 5.58 -1.77 -9.34
CA LYS A 91 4.49 -2.64 -9.83
C LYS A 91 4.99 -4.09 -9.94
N ASP A 92 5.57 -4.60 -8.85
CA ASP A 92 6.23 -5.90 -8.77
C ASP A 92 5.37 -6.94 -8.03
N TRP A 93 4.07 -6.92 -8.30
CA TRP A 93 3.11 -7.86 -7.72
C TRP A 93 3.44 -9.31 -8.07
N GLN A 94 3.33 -10.19 -7.08
CA GLN A 94 3.46 -11.63 -7.28
C GLN A 94 2.10 -12.23 -7.60
N ALA A 95 1.95 -12.70 -8.83
CA ALA A 95 0.78 -13.43 -9.28
C ALA A 95 0.87 -14.89 -8.79
N VAL A 96 -0.22 -15.38 -8.21
CA VAL A 96 -0.37 -16.78 -7.81
C VAL A 96 -1.18 -17.50 -8.87
N PHE A 97 -0.59 -18.56 -9.43
CA PHE A 97 -1.20 -19.39 -10.46
C PHE A 97 -1.75 -20.67 -9.82
N GLU A 98 -2.99 -20.99 -10.08
CA GLU A 98 -3.61 -22.24 -9.66
C GLU A 98 -4.30 -22.91 -10.84
N ASP A 99 -4.29 -24.23 -10.84
CA ASP A 99 -5.03 -25.07 -11.77
C ASP A 99 -6.52 -25.13 -11.34
N VAL A 100 -7.21 -24.02 -11.44
CA VAL A 100 -8.66 -23.99 -11.23
C VAL A 100 -9.35 -24.36 -12.52
N VAL A 101 -9.79 -25.58 -12.66
CA VAL A 101 -10.57 -26.07 -13.80
C VAL A 101 -12.00 -25.54 -13.69
N LEU A 102 -12.28 -24.40 -14.29
CA LEU A 102 -13.62 -23.80 -14.34
C LEU A 102 -14.45 -24.33 -15.50
N SER A 103 -13.79 -24.85 -16.54
CA SER A 103 -14.46 -25.50 -17.66
C SER A 103 -13.62 -26.67 -18.21
N PRO A 104 -14.25 -27.70 -18.83
CA PRO A 104 -13.53 -28.83 -19.43
C PRO A 104 -12.53 -28.48 -20.53
N GLU A 105 -12.65 -27.27 -21.09
CA GLU A 105 -11.80 -26.77 -22.18
C GLU A 105 -10.60 -25.97 -21.67
N GLN A 106 -10.53 -25.70 -20.36
CA GLN A 106 -9.43 -24.95 -19.75
C GLN A 106 -8.22 -25.85 -19.54
N THR A 107 -7.17 -25.64 -20.32
CA THR A 107 -5.94 -26.44 -20.29
C THR A 107 -4.75 -25.72 -19.67
N THR A 108 -4.89 -24.43 -19.35
CA THR A 108 -3.79 -23.61 -18.81
C THR A 108 -4.14 -23.03 -17.45
N PRO A 109 -3.21 -23.11 -16.47
CA PRO A 109 -3.39 -22.42 -15.19
C PRO A 109 -3.42 -20.91 -15.41
N GLY A 110 -4.18 -20.21 -14.58
CA GLY A 110 -4.26 -18.75 -14.62
C GLY A 110 -4.08 -18.13 -13.25
N ILE A 111 -4.08 -16.82 -13.22
CA ILE A 111 -3.90 -16.04 -11.99
C ILE A 111 -5.19 -16.11 -11.18
N THR A 112 -5.09 -16.62 -9.96
CA THR A 112 -6.20 -16.72 -9.00
C THR A 112 -6.06 -15.77 -7.83
N ASP A 113 -4.83 -15.37 -7.50
CA ASP A 113 -4.53 -14.45 -6.41
C ASP A 113 -3.32 -13.58 -6.75
N VAL A 114 -3.15 -12.52 -5.99
CA VAL A 114 -2.03 -11.59 -6.11
C VAL A 114 -1.53 -11.22 -4.71
N ARG A 115 -0.22 -11.08 -4.58
CA ARG A 115 0.46 -10.75 -3.31
C ARG A 115 1.51 -9.67 -3.53
N SER A 116 1.89 -8.98 -2.45
CA SER A 116 3.04 -8.08 -2.47
C SER A 116 4.34 -8.87 -2.68
N ALA A 117 5.30 -8.30 -3.39
CA ALA A 117 6.65 -8.88 -3.51
C ALA A 117 7.53 -8.64 -2.26
N SER A 118 7.07 -7.81 -1.33
CA SER A 118 7.83 -7.46 -0.13
C SER A 118 7.86 -8.60 0.89
N THR A 119 9.05 -9.02 1.26
CA THR A 119 9.28 -9.98 2.36
C THR A 119 9.41 -9.32 3.74
N MET A 120 9.28 -8.00 3.81
CA MET A 120 9.32 -7.25 5.08
C MET A 120 8.15 -7.65 5.97
N ILE A 121 8.40 -7.63 7.27
CA ILE A 121 7.39 -7.97 8.28
C ILE A 121 6.65 -6.69 8.71
N SER A 122 5.32 -6.75 8.74
CA SER A 122 4.49 -5.68 9.28
C SER A 122 4.80 -5.45 10.76
N PRO A 123 5.10 -4.22 11.19
CA PRO A 123 5.31 -3.89 12.60
C PRO A 123 4.02 -3.94 13.43
N PHE A 124 2.85 -4.04 12.80
CA PHE A 124 1.56 -4.07 13.48
C PHE A 124 0.95 -5.47 13.53
N GLU A 125 1.11 -6.26 12.47
CA GLU A 125 0.51 -7.59 12.35
C GLU A 125 1.53 -8.73 12.53
N ASN A 126 2.84 -8.42 12.54
CA ASN A 126 3.93 -9.39 12.66
C ASN A 126 3.91 -10.50 11.59
N THR A 127 3.34 -10.19 10.44
CA THR A 127 3.29 -11.08 9.26
C THR A 127 4.04 -10.45 8.10
N PRO A 128 4.70 -11.22 7.24
CA PRO A 128 5.35 -10.68 6.06
C PRO A 128 4.30 -10.22 5.03
N TYR A 129 4.56 -9.12 4.33
CA TYR A 129 3.62 -8.56 3.35
C TYR A 129 3.32 -9.49 2.17
N ASN A 130 4.25 -10.36 1.81
CA ASN A 130 4.04 -11.37 0.76
C ASN A 130 3.11 -12.51 1.18
N SER A 131 2.64 -12.52 2.41
CA SER A 131 1.61 -13.46 2.88
C SER A 131 0.19 -12.87 2.90
N TRP A 132 0.06 -11.60 2.56
CA TRP A 132 -1.20 -10.86 2.57
C TRP A 132 -2.04 -11.05 1.33
#